data_3665de07a65b5856176337f6f30294cb
#
_entry.id   3665de07a65b5856176337f6f30294cb
#
_cell.length_a   1.000
_cell.length_b   1.000
_cell.length_c   1.000
_cell.angle_alpha   90.00
_cell.angle_beta   90.00
_cell.angle_gamma   90.00
#
_symmetry.space_group_name_H-M   'P 1'
#
loop_
_entity.id
_entity.type
_entity.pdbx_description
1 polymer ?
#
loop_
_entity_poly.entity_id
_entity_poly.type
_entity_poly.pdbx_seq_one_letter_code
_entity_poly.pdbx_strand_id
1 'polypeptide(L)'
;LFFFRVVQVESQVKAALYYSSRMSALASSANDSSVVSVATAEVLFRSQISDSKHIDTYVSGGKYGVSLLGSSMDGDDVSLKAKYKVKLPVSFFAVDGIWIEDYSNSRKWTGKNPGEKTDPYVFYTDYGSVYHLSEQCNYLDLSIKSIKWSQVGASRNKDGRKYHACYCAADKKTEGSTVFITDY
;
A
#
# COMPACT_ATOMS: atom_id res chain seq x y z
N LEU A 1 -4.21 37.19 16.73
CA LEU A 1 -3.51 37.40 15.44
C LEU A 1 -2.23 36.55 15.32
N PHE A 2 -1.41 36.44 16.36
CA PHE A 2 -0.16 35.65 16.35
C PHE A 2 -0.41 34.15 16.12
N PHE A 3 -1.39 33.59 16.83
CA PHE A 3 -1.77 32.18 16.70
C PHE A 3 -2.07 31.78 15.24
N PHE A 4 -2.78 32.61 14.49
CA PHE A 4 -3.05 32.35 13.07
C PHE A 4 -1.77 32.28 12.21
N ARG A 5 -0.76 33.05 12.56
CA ARG A 5 0.54 33.01 11.84
C ARG A 5 1.28 31.72 12.13
N VAL A 6 1.26 31.24 13.36
CA VAL A 6 1.85 29.94 13.71
C VAL A 6 1.14 28.82 12.94
N VAL A 7 -0.18 28.79 12.97
CA VAL A 7 -0.98 27.78 12.23
C VAL A 7 -0.72 27.86 10.73
N GLN A 8 -0.59 29.06 10.18
CA GLN A 8 -0.32 29.24 8.75
C GLN A 8 1.07 28.71 8.36
N VAL A 9 2.11 28.99 9.14
CA VAL A 9 3.46 28.45 8.92
C VAL A 9 3.44 26.93 9.04
N GLU A 10 2.84 26.40 10.10
CA GLU A 10 2.71 24.97 10.35
C GLU A 10 1.99 24.26 9.17
N SER A 11 0.86 24.83 8.73
CA SER A 11 0.11 24.29 7.59
C SER A 11 0.94 24.23 6.31
N GLN A 12 1.73 25.25 6.02
CA GLN A 12 2.60 25.29 4.84
C GLN A 12 3.75 24.27 4.95
N VAL A 13 4.38 24.16 6.13
CA VAL A 13 5.43 23.16 6.35
C VAL A 13 4.88 21.74 6.23
N LYS A 14 3.72 21.48 6.85
CA LYS A 14 3.03 20.17 6.75
C LYS A 14 2.67 19.82 5.31
N ALA A 15 2.13 20.77 4.55
CA ALA A 15 1.78 20.56 3.14
C ALA A 15 3.02 20.23 2.30
N ALA A 16 4.12 20.97 2.49
CA ALA A 16 5.38 20.71 1.82
C ALA A 16 5.98 19.35 2.21
N LEU A 17 5.90 18.99 3.49
CA LEU A 17 6.40 17.73 4.03
C LEU A 17 5.61 16.54 3.46
N TYR A 18 4.27 16.65 3.46
CA TYR A 18 3.38 15.65 2.88
C TYR A 18 3.63 15.46 1.38
N TYR A 19 3.72 16.55 0.63
CA TYR A 19 4.02 16.49 -0.80
C TYR A 19 5.35 15.79 -1.07
N SER A 20 6.40 16.19 -0.34
CA SER A 20 7.75 15.63 -0.54
C SER A 20 7.84 14.15 -0.17
N SER A 21 7.20 13.73 0.93
CA SER A 21 7.17 12.32 1.34
C SER A 21 6.43 11.46 0.31
N ARG A 22 5.29 11.95 -0.19
CA ARG A 22 4.49 11.25 -1.20
C ARG A 22 5.22 11.14 -2.55
N MET A 23 5.83 12.24 -3.01
CA MET A 23 6.58 12.25 -4.28
C MET A 23 7.81 11.36 -4.20
N SER A 24 8.50 11.35 -3.06
CA SER A 24 9.64 10.45 -2.84
C SER A 24 9.20 8.99 -2.79
N ALA A 25 8.06 8.69 -2.17
CA ALA A 25 7.49 7.35 -2.15
C ALA A 25 7.12 6.85 -3.55
N LEU A 26 6.50 7.71 -4.38
CA LEU A 26 6.17 7.39 -5.78
C LEU A 26 7.43 7.19 -6.63
N ALA A 27 8.42 8.08 -6.50
CA ALA A 27 9.67 7.96 -7.26
C ALA A 27 10.45 6.69 -6.89
N SER A 28 10.43 6.29 -5.62
CA SER A 28 11.04 5.04 -5.14
C SER A 28 10.34 3.79 -5.62
N SER A 29 9.03 3.88 -5.94
CA SER A 29 8.26 2.75 -6.47
C SER A 29 8.52 2.52 -7.96
N ALA A 30 8.83 3.59 -8.71
CA ALA A 30 9.02 3.52 -10.15
C ALA A 30 10.40 2.96 -10.56
N ASN A 31 11.37 3.05 -9.66
CA ASN A 31 12.74 2.59 -9.90
C ASN A 31 13.19 1.70 -8.75
N ASP A 32 13.55 0.47 -9.07
CA ASP A 32 14.12 -0.53 -8.14
C ASP A 32 15.51 -0.11 -7.61
N SER A 33 15.99 1.05 -8.02
CA SER A 33 17.31 1.58 -7.67
C SER A 33 17.21 2.57 -6.51
N SER A 34 18.08 2.39 -5.55
CA SER A 34 18.37 3.21 -4.36
C SER A 34 18.70 4.69 -4.63
N VAL A 35 18.25 5.26 -5.75
CA VAL A 35 18.58 6.64 -6.20
C VAL A 35 17.75 7.68 -5.44
N VAL A 36 16.59 7.31 -4.93
CA VAL A 36 15.74 8.23 -4.15
C VAL A 36 16.18 8.18 -2.69
N SER A 37 16.87 9.21 -2.28
CA SER A 37 17.41 9.38 -0.92
C SER A 37 16.67 10.48 -0.15
N VAL A 38 16.93 10.59 1.14
CA VAL A 38 16.46 11.70 1.98
C VAL A 38 16.87 13.05 1.37
N ALA A 39 18.03 13.13 0.72
CA ALA A 39 18.48 14.34 0.02
C ALA A 39 17.53 14.74 -1.12
N THR A 40 17.01 13.78 -1.89
CA THR A 40 16.00 14.06 -2.93
C THR A 40 14.71 14.59 -2.33
N ALA A 41 14.24 13.99 -1.21
CA ALA A 41 13.07 14.47 -0.48
C ALA A 41 13.30 15.90 0.06
N GLU A 42 14.50 16.20 0.53
CA GLU A 42 14.88 17.54 0.98
C GLU A 42 14.82 18.57 -0.15
N VAL A 43 15.32 18.26 -1.34
CA VAL A 43 15.22 19.13 -2.51
C VAL A 43 13.77 19.41 -2.86
N LEU A 44 12.92 18.39 -2.89
CA LEU A 44 11.48 18.54 -3.12
C LEU A 44 10.82 19.41 -2.05
N PHE A 45 11.14 19.18 -0.78
CA PHE A 45 10.64 20.00 0.32
C PHE A 45 11.05 21.48 0.16
N ARG A 46 12.34 21.73 -0.10
CA ARG A 46 12.87 23.09 -0.30
C ARG A 46 12.19 23.79 -1.45
N SER A 47 11.92 23.09 -2.55
CA SER A 47 11.21 23.67 -3.68
C SER A 47 9.78 24.14 -3.33
N GLN A 48 9.09 23.39 -2.47
CA GLN A 48 7.72 23.72 -2.06
C GLN A 48 7.65 24.94 -1.13
N ILE A 49 8.68 25.18 -0.33
CA ILE A 49 8.72 26.33 0.60
C ILE A 49 9.49 27.53 0.04
N SER A 50 10.06 27.42 -1.17
CA SER A 50 10.96 28.44 -1.76
C SER A 50 10.34 29.84 -1.84
N ASP A 51 9.05 29.91 -2.19
CA ASP A 51 8.33 31.16 -2.41
C ASP A 51 7.45 31.59 -1.21
N SER A 52 7.56 30.89 -0.07
CA SER A 52 6.78 31.19 1.11
C SER A 52 7.32 32.37 1.91
N LYS A 53 6.73 33.55 1.69
CA LYS A 53 7.03 34.75 2.47
C LYS A 53 6.75 34.59 3.97
N HIS A 54 5.77 33.75 4.34
CA HIS A 54 5.43 33.51 5.74
C HIS A 54 6.52 32.72 6.46
N ILE A 55 7.06 31.69 5.84
CA ILE A 55 8.16 30.90 6.39
C ILE A 55 9.40 31.80 6.53
N ASP A 56 9.76 32.56 5.51
CA ASP A 56 10.91 33.48 5.58
C ASP A 56 10.78 34.53 6.67
N THR A 57 9.58 35.03 6.92
CA THR A 57 9.35 36.09 7.91
C THR A 57 9.28 35.53 9.33
N TYR A 58 8.54 34.45 9.54
CA TYR A 58 8.16 34.00 10.88
C TYR A 58 8.98 32.82 11.41
N VAL A 59 9.71 32.09 10.56
CA VAL A 59 10.63 31.03 11.00
C VAL A 59 12.00 31.64 11.31
N SER A 60 12.62 31.18 12.36
CA SER A 60 14.01 31.55 12.70
C SER A 60 14.94 30.95 11.66
N GLY A 61 15.72 31.80 10.96
CA GLY A 61 16.53 31.38 9.81
C GLY A 61 15.75 31.24 8.48
N GLY A 62 14.47 31.67 8.49
CA GLY A 62 13.62 31.62 7.29
C GLY A 62 13.44 30.19 6.77
N LYS A 63 13.36 30.02 5.46
CA LYS A 63 13.26 28.71 4.81
C LYS A 63 14.44 27.77 5.09
N TYR A 64 15.62 28.29 5.39
CA TYR A 64 16.80 27.51 5.76
C TYR A 64 16.80 27.08 7.22
N GLY A 65 15.96 27.71 8.07
CA GLY A 65 15.78 27.36 9.47
C GLY A 65 14.89 26.13 9.71
N VAL A 66 14.30 25.57 8.64
CA VAL A 66 13.56 24.31 8.71
C VAL A 66 14.55 23.15 8.47
N SER A 67 14.77 22.32 9.48
CA SER A 67 15.66 21.17 9.43
C SER A 67 14.87 19.90 9.18
N LEU A 68 15.32 19.05 8.25
CA LEU A 68 14.78 17.72 7.99
C LEU A 68 15.60 16.61 8.66
N LEU A 69 16.41 16.96 9.66
CA LEU A 69 17.26 16.01 10.37
C LEU A 69 16.40 14.98 11.13
N GLY A 70 16.73 13.69 10.99
CA GLY A 70 15.95 12.60 11.56
C GLY A 70 14.89 12.03 10.62
N SER A 71 14.89 12.46 9.35
CA SER A 71 14.13 11.80 8.28
C SER A 71 14.81 10.49 7.87
N SER A 72 14.01 9.49 7.52
CA SER A 72 14.49 8.18 7.05
C SER A 72 13.69 7.70 5.84
N MET A 73 14.32 6.84 5.05
CA MET A 73 13.72 6.17 3.90
C MET A 73 14.11 4.69 3.95
N ASP A 74 13.60 4.00 4.98
CA ASP A 74 13.95 2.61 5.26
C ASP A 74 12.89 1.65 4.73
N GLY A 75 13.34 0.62 4.01
CA GLY A 75 12.43 -0.39 3.44
C GLY A 75 11.36 0.23 2.54
N ASP A 76 10.11 -0.02 2.87
CA ASP A 76 8.94 0.45 2.11
C ASP A 76 8.38 1.79 2.60
N ASP A 77 8.94 2.36 3.64
CA ASP A 77 8.41 3.56 4.27
C ASP A 77 9.33 4.78 4.04
N VAL A 78 8.70 5.92 3.80
CA VAL A 78 9.34 7.25 3.73
C VAL A 78 8.84 8.06 4.90
N SER A 79 9.71 8.31 5.87
CA SER A 79 9.41 9.08 7.07
C SER A 79 10.18 10.39 7.04
N LEU A 80 9.48 11.51 6.87
CA LEU A 80 10.08 12.83 6.90
C LEU A 80 9.70 13.55 8.20
N LYS A 81 10.69 14.19 8.80
CA LYS A 81 10.57 14.99 10.02
C LYS A 81 11.07 16.40 9.75
N ALA A 82 10.23 17.41 10.01
CA ALA A 82 10.63 18.81 9.96
C ALA A 82 10.68 19.39 11.38
N LYS A 83 11.79 20.04 11.71
CA LYS A 83 11.98 20.76 12.96
C LYS A 83 12.33 22.20 12.68
N TYR A 84 11.59 23.13 13.28
CA TYR A 84 11.78 24.57 13.06
C TYR A 84 11.31 25.38 14.25
N LYS A 85 11.77 26.64 14.35
CA LYS A 85 11.44 27.58 15.41
C LYS A 85 10.65 28.75 14.85
N VAL A 86 9.42 28.94 15.32
CA VAL A 86 8.60 30.10 14.95
C VAL A 86 8.89 31.24 15.91
N LYS A 87 9.25 32.42 15.37
CA LYS A 87 9.56 33.64 16.13
C LYS A 87 8.31 34.18 16.78
N LEU A 88 8.41 34.59 18.04
CA LEU A 88 7.38 35.37 18.71
C LEU A 88 7.45 36.84 18.32
N PRO A 89 6.32 37.53 18.10
CA PRO A 89 6.32 38.95 17.73
C PRO A 89 6.77 39.86 18.91
N VAL A 90 6.74 39.33 20.08
CA VAL A 90 7.19 40.02 21.30
C VAL A 90 7.92 39.00 22.17
N SER A 91 9.12 39.34 22.60
CA SER A 91 9.87 38.49 23.53
C SER A 91 9.24 38.60 24.94
N PHE A 92 8.31 37.69 25.24
CA PHE A 92 7.77 37.49 26.56
C PHE A 92 8.71 36.57 27.35
N PHE A 93 9.14 36.99 28.54
CA PHE A 93 9.95 36.18 29.46
C PHE A 93 11.25 35.56 28.85
N ALA A 94 11.96 36.31 28.03
CA ALA A 94 13.16 35.83 27.33
C ALA A 94 12.93 34.66 26.36
N VAL A 95 11.68 34.33 26.03
CA VAL A 95 11.36 33.33 25.03
C VAL A 95 11.25 34.02 23.68
N ASP A 96 12.15 33.68 22.77
CA ASP A 96 12.27 34.26 21.42
C ASP A 96 11.52 33.49 20.34
N GLY A 97 10.96 32.32 20.65
CA GLY A 97 10.20 31.50 19.71
C GLY A 97 9.76 30.15 20.27
N ILE A 98 8.93 29.49 19.50
CA ILE A 98 8.37 28.16 19.80
C ILE A 98 8.95 27.15 18.83
N TRP A 99 9.50 26.04 19.35
CA TRP A 99 9.92 24.91 18.55
C TRP A 99 8.72 24.04 18.14
N ILE A 100 8.65 23.72 16.86
CA ILE A 100 7.62 22.85 16.29
C ILE A 100 8.32 21.70 15.58
N GLU A 101 7.76 20.51 15.73
CA GLU A 101 8.17 19.30 15.01
C GLU A 101 6.95 18.71 14.29
N ASP A 102 7.08 18.54 13.00
CA ASP A 102 6.07 17.93 12.13
C ASP A 102 6.59 16.66 11.49
N TYR A 103 5.69 15.71 11.27
CA TYR A 103 6.00 14.41 10.71
C TYR A 103 5.09 14.11 9.52
N SER A 104 5.65 13.42 8.53
CA SER A 104 4.88 12.87 7.42
C SER A 104 5.45 11.50 7.04
N ASN A 105 4.57 10.50 7.05
CA ASN A 105 4.90 9.16 6.63
C ASN A 105 4.15 8.82 5.36
N SER A 106 4.87 8.28 4.39
CA SER A 106 4.31 7.78 3.14
C SER A 106 4.89 6.42 2.85
N ARG A 107 4.06 5.52 2.34
CA ARG A 107 4.50 4.20 1.95
C ARG A 107 4.79 4.14 0.46
N LYS A 108 5.86 3.48 0.09
CA LYS A 108 6.18 3.15 -1.29
C LYS A 108 5.11 2.20 -1.82
N TRP A 109 4.66 2.43 -3.03
CA TRP A 109 3.76 1.50 -3.70
C TRP A 109 4.57 0.36 -4.29
N THR A 110 4.64 -0.75 -3.60
CA THR A 110 5.42 -1.93 -4.05
C THR A 110 4.57 -2.94 -4.83
N GLY A 111 3.25 -2.71 -4.91
CA GLY A 111 2.33 -3.70 -5.47
C GLY A 111 2.17 -4.95 -4.61
N LYS A 112 2.82 -5.00 -3.44
CA LYS A 112 2.83 -6.15 -2.52
C LYS A 112 2.25 -5.75 -1.16
N ASN A 113 1.62 -6.70 -0.49
CA ASN A 113 1.19 -6.52 0.89
C ASN A 113 2.41 -6.46 1.83
N PRO A 114 2.37 -5.58 2.88
CA PRO A 114 3.46 -5.52 3.86
C PRO A 114 3.57 -6.84 4.62
N GLY A 115 4.69 -7.53 4.39
CA GLY A 115 4.99 -8.80 5.06
C GLY A 115 5.16 -10.00 4.10
N GLU A 116 4.72 -9.91 2.86
CA GLU A 116 4.95 -10.96 1.87
C GLU A 116 6.24 -10.70 1.10
N LYS A 117 7.30 -11.40 1.50
CA LYS A 117 8.59 -11.46 0.77
C LYS A 117 8.57 -12.49 -0.36
N THR A 118 7.46 -13.13 -0.63
CA THR A 118 7.31 -14.16 -1.66
C THR A 118 6.28 -13.72 -2.67
N ASP A 119 6.55 -13.95 -3.94
CA ASP A 119 5.52 -13.79 -4.98
C ASP A 119 4.31 -14.64 -4.58
N PRO A 120 3.13 -14.03 -4.41
CA PRO A 120 1.96 -14.78 -3.99
C PRO A 120 1.62 -15.83 -5.05
N TYR A 121 1.38 -17.05 -4.61
CA TYR A 121 0.79 -18.04 -5.48
C TYR A 121 -0.61 -17.60 -5.88
N VAL A 122 -0.90 -17.67 -7.17
CA VAL A 122 -2.24 -17.44 -7.69
C VAL A 122 -2.79 -18.78 -8.21
N PHE A 123 -4.07 -18.96 -8.02
CA PHE A 123 -4.79 -20.15 -8.45
C PHE A 123 -5.58 -19.81 -9.71
N TYR A 124 -5.47 -20.63 -10.73
CA TYR A 124 -6.21 -20.46 -11.97
C TYR A 124 -6.67 -21.82 -12.49
N THR A 125 -7.66 -21.81 -13.36
CA THR A 125 -8.14 -23.01 -14.06
C THR A 125 -7.80 -22.92 -15.52
N ASP A 126 -7.58 -24.06 -16.18
CA ASP A 126 -7.17 -24.13 -17.59
C ASP A 126 -8.18 -23.46 -18.55
N TYR A 127 -9.44 -23.39 -18.14
CA TYR A 127 -10.53 -22.83 -18.96
C TYR A 127 -11.02 -21.48 -18.44
N GLY A 128 -10.45 -20.98 -17.36
CA GLY A 128 -10.81 -19.69 -16.77
C GLY A 128 -9.99 -18.54 -17.36
N SER A 129 -10.58 -17.36 -17.43
CA SER A 129 -9.90 -16.12 -17.84
C SER A 129 -9.47 -15.27 -16.64
N VAL A 130 -9.69 -15.75 -15.41
CA VAL A 130 -9.41 -15.04 -14.16
C VAL A 130 -8.54 -15.87 -13.24
N TYR A 131 -7.78 -15.21 -12.38
CA TYR A 131 -7.00 -15.85 -11.32
C TYR A 131 -7.58 -15.53 -9.96
N HIS A 132 -7.32 -16.36 -8.97
CA HIS A 132 -7.80 -16.26 -7.60
C HIS A 132 -6.62 -16.23 -6.63
N LEU A 133 -6.75 -15.50 -5.53
CA LEU A 133 -5.72 -15.39 -4.50
C LEU A 133 -5.86 -16.43 -3.38
N SER A 134 -6.95 -17.19 -3.38
CA SER A 134 -7.21 -18.24 -2.42
C SER A 134 -7.69 -19.50 -3.12
N GLU A 135 -7.14 -20.64 -2.76
CA GLU A 135 -7.60 -21.95 -3.18
C GLU A 135 -9.04 -22.24 -2.71
N GLN A 136 -9.45 -21.61 -1.59
CA GLN A 136 -10.79 -21.73 -1.00
C GLN A 136 -11.80 -20.74 -1.59
N CYS A 137 -11.48 -20.09 -2.70
CA CYS A 137 -12.44 -19.24 -3.39
C CYS A 137 -13.65 -20.06 -3.84
N ASN A 138 -14.87 -19.58 -3.58
CA ASN A 138 -16.11 -20.28 -3.93
C ASN A 138 -16.21 -20.63 -5.42
N TYR A 139 -15.50 -19.91 -6.29
CA TYR A 139 -15.42 -20.20 -7.73
C TYR A 139 -14.36 -21.26 -8.09
N LEU A 140 -13.44 -21.56 -7.16
CA LEU A 140 -12.46 -22.65 -7.29
C LEU A 140 -12.83 -23.86 -6.45
N ASP A 141 -13.67 -23.69 -5.44
CA ASP A 141 -14.17 -24.75 -4.57
C ASP A 141 -15.19 -25.60 -5.36
N LEU A 142 -14.65 -26.31 -6.30
CA LEU A 142 -15.33 -27.39 -6.98
C LEU A 142 -15.47 -28.51 -5.93
N SER A 143 -16.65 -28.72 -5.41
CA SER A 143 -16.91 -29.82 -4.48
C SER A 143 -16.76 -31.14 -5.22
N ILE A 144 -15.50 -31.59 -5.35
CA ILE A 144 -15.17 -32.89 -5.95
C ILE A 144 -15.44 -33.97 -4.92
N LYS A 145 -16.38 -34.84 -5.23
CA LYS A 145 -16.71 -36.01 -4.42
C LYS A 145 -16.33 -37.28 -5.17
N SER A 146 -15.77 -38.26 -4.49
CA SER A 146 -15.48 -39.56 -5.05
C SER A 146 -16.60 -40.55 -4.69
N ILE A 147 -17.15 -41.21 -5.66
CA ILE A 147 -18.20 -42.24 -5.49
C ILE A 147 -17.89 -43.49 -6.32
N LYS A 148 -18.44 -44.61 -5.93
CA LYS A 148 -18.31 -45.81 -6.72
C LYS A 148 -19.14 -45.68 -8.00
N TRP A 149 -18.64 -46.24 -9.10
CA TRP A 149 -19.33 -46.22 -10.40
C TRP A 149 -20.81 -46.69 -10.31
N SER A 150 -21.07 -47.74 -9.53
CA SER A 150 -22.41 -48.26 -9.30
C SER A 150 -23.39 -47.29 -8.67
N GLN A 151 -22.88 -46.27 -7.99
CA GLN A 151 -23.67 -45.27 -7.29
C GLN A 151 -23.98 -44.00 -8.13
N VAL A 152 -23.32 -43.86 -9.28
CA VAL A 152 -23.49 -42.65 -10.12
C VAL A 152 -24.93 -42.48 -10.59
N GLY A 153 -25.61 -43.57 -10.99
CA GLY A 153 -27.02 -43.52 -11.42
C GLY A 153 -28.01 -43.06 -10.38
N ALA A 154 -27.69 -43.31 -9.09
CA ALA A 154 -28.51 -42.90 -7.95
C ALA A 154 -28.18 -41.50 -7.43
N SER A 155 -26.98 -41.02 -7.72
CA SER A 155 -26.51 -39.73 -7.23
C SER A 155 -27.10 -38.57 -8.02
N ARG A 156 -27.27 -37.42 -7.33
CA ARG A 156 -27.79 -36.16 -7.89
C ARG A 156 -26.91 -35.02 -7.42
N ASN A 157 -26.76 -34.01 -8.26
CA ASN A 157 -26.11 -32.76 -7.90
C ASN A 157 -26.98 -31.92 -6.93
N LYS A 158 -26.47 -30.76 -6.50
CA LYS A 158 -27.21 -29.83 -5.62
C LYS A 158 -28.56 -29.38 -6.21
N ASP A 159 -28.69 -29.35 -7.54
CA ASP A 159 -29.92 -28.99 -8.25
C ASP A 159 -30.85 -30.19 -8.49
N GLY A 160 -30.50 -31.36 -7.99
CA GLY A 160 -31.28 -32.60 -8.18
C GLY A 160 -31.10 -33.25 -9.55
N ARG A 161 -30.19 -32.78 -10.40
CA ARG A 161 -29.94 -33.33 -11.74
C ARG A 161 -29.04 -34.57 -11.67
N LYS A 162 -29.19 -35.46 -12.65
CA LYS A 162 -28.32 -36.64 -12.80
C LYS A 162 -26.96 -36.21 -13.34
N TYR A 163 -25.91 -36.88 -12.87
CA TYR A 163 -24.58 -36.74 -13.43
C TYR A 163 -24.48 -37.44 -14.78
N HIS A 164 -23.80 -36.80 -15.73
CA HIS A 164 -23.49 -37.35 -17.04
C HIS A 164 -21.99 -37.59 -17.14
N ALA A 165 -21.62 -38.61 -17.91
CA ALA A 165 -20.21 -38.91 -18.17
C ALA A 165 -19.55 -37.75 -18.92
N CYS A 166 -18.40 -37.27 -18.42
CA CYS A 166 -17.53 -36.39 -19.19
C CYS A 166 -16.94 -37.16 -20.36
N TYR A 167 -16.50 -36.44 -21.38
CA TYR A 167 -15.82 -37.01 -22.54
C TYR A 167 -14.68 -37.98 -22.14
N CYS A 168 -13.91 -37.66 -21.10
CA CYS A 168 -12.82 -38.49 -20.58
C CYS A 168 -13.30 -39.82 -19.95
N ALA A 169 -14.58 -39.93 -19.60
CA ALA A 169 -15.17 -41.12 -18.98
C ALA A 169 -16.09 -41.91 -19.92
N ALA A 170 -16.40 -41.36 -21.09
CA ALA A 170 -17.38 -41.96 -22.01
C ALA A 170 -16.94 -43.35 -22.54
N ASP A 171 -15.64 -43.57 -22.73
CA ASP A 171 -15.07 -44.79 -23.33
C ASP A 171 -14.52 -45.81 -22.29
N LYS A 172 -14.50 -45.43 -20.99
CA LYS A 172 -13.92 -46.28 -19.93
C LYS A 172 -14.99 -46.86 -19.02
N LYS A 173 -15.70 -47.88 -19.45
CA LYS A 173 -16.53 -48.75 -18.58
C LYS A 173 -15.62 -49.71 -17.80
N THR A 174 -15.18 -49.33 -16.65
CA THR A 174 -14.49 -50.23 -15.70
C THR A 174 -15.37 -50.45 -14.49
N GLU A 175 -15.97 -51.63 -14.37
CA GLU A 175 -16.69 -52.04 -13.16
C GLU A 175 -15.72 -51.98 -11.97
N GLY A 176 -16.16 -51.32 -10.88
CA GLY A 176 -15.41 -51.23 -9.62
C GLY A 176 -14.51 -49.99 -9.48
N SER A 177 -14.45 -49.08 -10.45
CA SER A 177 -13.64 -47.87 -10.36
C SER A 177 -14.33 -46.76 -9.55
N THR A 178 -13.51 -45.97 -8.92
CA THR A 178 -13.94 -44.72 -8.25
C THR A 178 -14.15 -43.63 -9.29
N VAL A 179 -15.22 -42.88 -9.19
CA VAL A 179 -15.58 -41.78 -10.08
C VAL A 179 -15.59 -40.48 -9.28
N PHE A 180 -15.08 -39.42 -9.90
CA PHE A 180 -15.13 -38.08 -9.33
C PHE A 180 -16.31 -37.33 -9.93
N ILE A 181 -17.11 -36.71 -9.09
CA ILE A 181 -18.26 -35.89 -9.46
C ILE A 181 -18.06 -34.46 -8.94
N THR A 182 -18.55 -33.49 -9.71
CA THR A 182 -18.52 -32.08 -9.31
C THR A 182 -19.93 -31.52 -9.31
N ASP A 183 -20.25 -30.68 -8.35
CA ASP A 183 -21.51 -29.94 -8.30
C ASP A 183 -21.30 -28.60 -9.02
N TYR A 184 -21.67 -28.54 -10.30
CA TYR A 184 -21.84 -27.29 -11.04
C TYR A 184 -23.32 -27.00 -11.18
#